data_7fc5d9a35ddb2f2979a7d04fac388ca4
#
_entry.id   7fc5d9a35ddb2f2979a7d04fac388ca4
#
_cell.length_a   1.000
_cell.length_b   1.000
_cell.length_c   1.000
_cell.angle_alpha   90.00
_cell.angle_beta   90.00
_cell.angle_gamma   90.00
#
_symmetry.space_group_name_H-M   'P 1'
#
loop_
_entity.id
_entity.type
_entity.pdbx_description
1 polymer ?
#
loop_
_entity_poly.entity_id
_entity_poly.type
_entity_poly.pdbx_seq_one_letter_code
_entity_poly.pdbx_strand_id
1 'polypeptide(L)'
;VPRLLTSGLIVCMGTSLWVERPLLFGALGLALVLLAAEDGLDPRWLVPIMWLWVNIHGSFPFGPGVLVLLVAGRWIDDRARPTVELRALGWATLGTLLGAIGPIGPKLLAFPLQLLSKRDAFDGVAEWGPPTWQRGVELFFAAQLVLLVLAIVLRHRKWRAILPTVVFGLAAVSSTRNILQASIVFTPLLAAALAGLGS
;
A
#
# COMPACT_ATOMS: atom_id res chain seq x y z
N VAL A 1 16.49 7.34 -14.02
CA VAL A 1 17.33 6.65 -13.02
C VAL A 1 16.58 6.37 -11.72
N PRO A 2 15.91 7.33 -11.03
CA PRO A 2 15.25 7.05 -9.74
C PRO A 2 14.17 5.95 -9.83
N ARG A 3 13.37 5.93 -10.90
CA ARG A 3 12.32 4.91 -11.11
C ARG A 3 12.90 3.50 -11.23
N LEU A 4 14.02 3.33 -11.94
CA LEU A 4 14.68 2.04 -12.09
C LEU A 4 15.28 1.56 -10.76
N LEU A 5 15.90 2.44 -9.99
CA LEU A 5 16.45 2.11 -8.68
C LEU A 5 15.36 1.69 -7.70
N THR A 6 14.24 2.43 -7.63
CA THR A 6 13.13 2.11 -6.74
C THR A 6 12.40 0.84 -7.17
N SER A 7 12.25 0.59 -8.48
CA SER A 7 11.69 -0.67 -8.98
C SER A 7 12.62 -1.84 -8.70
N GLY A 8 13.93 -1.67 -8.85
CA GLY A 8 14.92 -2.69 -8.49
C GLY A 8 14.87 -3.06 -7.01
N LEU A 9 14.72 -2.07 -6.12
CA LEU A 9 14.54 -2.31 -4.69
C LEU A 9 13.29 -3.16 -4.39
N ILE A 10 12.15 -2.87 -5.03
CA ILE A 10 10.93 -3.68 -4.88
C ILE A 10 11.15 -5.11 -5.36
N VAL A 11 11.78 -5.30 -6.52
CA VAL A 11 12.06 -6.64 -7.04
C VAL A 11 12.94 -7.41 -6.05
N CYS A 12 14.03 -6.80 -5.56
CA CYS A 12 14.89 -7.42 -4.56
C CYS A 12 14.15 -7.77 -3.26
N MET A 13 13.26 -6.90 -2.79
CA MET A 13 12.44 -7.18 -1.61
C MET A 13 11.41 -8.29 -1.87
N GLY A 14 10.88 -8.35 -3.09
CA GLY A 14 9.92 -9.36 -3.50
C GLY A 14 10.49 -10.76 -3.61
N THR A 15 11.78 -10.92 -3.96
CA THR A 15 12.37 -12.24 -4.26
C THR A 15 12.29 -13.23 -3.10
N SER A 16 12.40 -12.78 -1.86
CA SER A 16 12.26 -13.62 -0.66
C SER A 16 10.79 -13.90 -0.28
N LEU A 17 9.84 -13.16 -0.87
CA LEU A 17 8.40 -13.23 -0.60
C LEU A 17 7.62 -13.80 -1.78
N TRP A 18 8.27 -14.06 -2.91
CA TRP A 18 7.70 -14.66 -4.11
C TRP A 18 7.51 -16.17 -3.93
N VAL A 19 6.74 -16.50 -2.94
CA VAL A 19 6.15 -17.82 -2.80
C VAL A 19 4.75 -17.72 -3.40
N GLU A 20 4.27 -18.78 -4.04
CA GLU A 20 2.90 -18.88 -4.59
C GLU A 20 1.85 -18.68 -3.49
N ARG A 21 1.61 -17.43 -3.12
CA ARG A 21 0.68 -17.07 -2.06
C ARG A 21 -0.35 -16.05 -2.58
N PRO A 22 -1.59 -16.10 -2.08
CA PRO A 22 -2.62 -15.10 -2.38
C PRO A 22 -2.20 -13.65 -2.10
N LEU A 23 -1.16 -13.45 -1.27
CA LEU A 23 -0.55 -12.16 -0.97
C LEU A 23 -0.07 -11.41 -2.22
N LEU A 24 0.41 -12.12 -3.26
CA LEU A 24 0.86 -11.50 -4.51
C LEU A 24 -0.28 -10.81 -5.26
N PHE A 25 -1.50 -11.35 -5.21
CA PHE A 25 -2.68 -10.68 -5.78
C PHE A 25 -2.98 -9.37 -5.04
N GLY A 26 -2.82 -9.36 -3.71
CA GLY A 26 -2.94 -8.14 -2.92
C GLY A 26 -1.86 -7.10 -3.26
N ALA A 27 -0.62 -7.54 -3.47
CA ALA A 27 0.49 -6.70 -3.90
C ALA A 27 0.23 -6.07 -5.28
N LEU A 28 -0.22 -6.88 -6.25
CA LEU A 28 -0.59 -6.42 -7.59
C LEU A 28 -1.77 -5.44 -7.52
N GLY A 29 -2.82 -5.77 -6.76
CA GLY A 29 -3.99 -4.90 -6.57
C GLY A 29 -3.58 -3.53 -6.02
N LEU A 30 -2.72 -3.51 -5.00
CA LEU A 30 -2.21 -2.27 -4.41
C LEU A 30 -1.38 -1.45 -5.41
N ALA A 31 -0.52 -2.09 -6.19
CA ALA A 31 0.26 -1.41 -7.22
C ALA A 31 -0.63 -0.78 -8.30
N LEU A 32 -1.69 -1.49 -8.74
CA LEU A 32 -2.66 -0.97 -9.73
C LEU A 32 -3.49 0.19 -9.16
N VAL A 33 -3.85 0.15 -7.88
CA VAL A 33 -4.51 1.27 -7.18
C VAL A 33 -3.62 2.51 -7.16
N LEU A 34 -2.34 2.34 -6.83
CA LEU A 34 -1.37 3.44 -6.84
C LEU A 34 -1.15 3.99 -8.26
N LEU A 35 -1.09 3.13 -9.27
CA LEU A 35 -0.98 3.53 -10.66
C LEU A 35 -2.18 4.38 -11.10
N ALA A 36 -3.39 4.04 -10.69
CA ALA A 36 -4.60 4.83 -10.94
C ALA A 36 -4.58 6.17 -10.19
N ALA A 37 -4.02 6.21 -8.97
CA ALA A 37 -3.87 7.45 -8.20
C ALA A 37 -2.86 8.43 -8.82
N GLU A 38 -1.94 7.94 -9.65
CA GLU A 38 -0.95 8.72 -10.42
C GLU A 38 -1.38 8.97 -11.88
N ASP A 39 -2.65 8.75 -12.21
CA ASP A 39 -3.23 8.89 -13.57
C ASP A 39 -2.58 7.98 -14.64
N GLY A 40 -1.89 6.94 -14.19
CA GLY A 40 -1.24 5.96 -15.07
C GLY A 40 -2.13 4.78 -15.46
N LEU A 41 -3.34 4.68 -14.90
CA LEU A 41 -4.35 3.67 -15.20
C LEU A 41 -5.73 4.32 -15.18
N ASP A 42 -6.60 4.02 -16.17
CA ASP A 42 -8.00 4.46 -16.10
C ASP A 42 -8.63 3.90 -14.82
N PRO A 43 -9.10 4.77 -13.92
CA PRO A 43 -9.60 4.36 -12.61
C PRO A 43 -10.82 3.43 -12.66
N ARG A 44 -11.52 3.34 -13.80
CA ARG A 44 -12.63 2.39 -14.01
C ARG A 44 -12.18 0.93 -13.87
N TRP A 45 -10.92 0.64 -14.19
CA TRP A 45 -10.33 -0.68 -13.99
C TRP A 45 -10.26 -1.10 -12.52
N LEU A 46 -10.33 -0.14 -11.60
CA LEU A 46 -10.36 -0.46 -10.18
C LEU A 46 -11.63 -1.22 -9.77
N VAL A 47 -12.71 -1.16 -10.56
CA VAL A 47 -13.92 -1.94 -10.27
C VAL A 47 -13.64 -3.45 -10.33
N PRO A 48 -13.23 -4.03 -11.47
CA PRO A 48 -12.94 -5.46 -11.52
C PRO A 48 -11.72 -5.84 -10.66
N ILE A 49 -10.72 -4.98 -10.54
CA ILE A 49 -9.52 -5.22 -9.72
C ILE A 49 -9.92 -5.38 -8.25
N MET A 50 -10.69 -4.44 -7.70
CA MET A 50 -11.11 -4.48 -6.30
C MET A 50 -12.12 -5.59 -6.04
N TRP A 51 -13.06 -5.83 -6.98
CA TRP A 51 -13.99 -6.95 -6.90
C TRP A 51 -13.23 -8.28 -6.78
N LEU A 52 -12.22 -8.49 -7.63
CA LEU A 52 -11.38 -9.68 -7.60
C LEU A 52 -10.57 -9.76 -6.29
N TRP A 53 -9.92 -8.65 -5.89
CA TRP A 53 -9.08 -8.61 -4.70
C TRP A 53 -9.86 -8.92 -3.42
N VAL A 54 -11.05 -8.36 -3.24
CA VAL A 54 -11.97 -8.66 -2.12
C VAL A 54 -12.23 -10.17 -2.01
N ASN A 55 -12.40 -10.84 -3.15
CA ASN A 55 -12.72 -12.27 -3.18
C ASN A 55 -11.49 -13.20 -3.06
N ILE A 56 -10.27 -12.68 -3.27
CA ILE A 56 -9.04 -13.49 -3.22
C ILE A 56 -8.30 -13.33 -1.89
N HIS A 57 -8.22 -12.09 -1.35
CA HIS A 57 -7.32 -11.83 -0.23
C HIS A 57 -7.81 -10.72 0.70
N GLY A 58 -7.77 -10.98 2.01
CA GLY A 58 -8.24 -10.05 3.06
C GLY A 58 -7.45 -8.75 3.20
N SER A 59 -6.41 -8.50 2.41
CA SER A 59 -5.67 -7.23 2.39
C SER A 59 -6.29 -6.15 1.51
N PHE A 60 -7.44 -6.40 0.90
CA PHE A 60 -8.13 -5.42 0.04
C PHE A 60 -8.35 -4.03 0.67
N PRO A 61 -8.50 -3.86 2.01
CA PRO A 61 -8.69 -2.54 2.60
C PRO A 61 -7.49 -1.60 2.42
N PHE A 62 -6.30 -2.13 2.15
CA PHE A 62 -5.13 -1.29 1.85
C PHE A 62 -5.33 -0.44 0.59
N GLY A 63 -6.09 -0.93 -0.39
CA GLY A 63 -6.38 -0.18 -1.62
C GLY A 63 -7.14 1.12 -1.36
N PRO A 64 -8.41 1.06 -0.89
CA PRO A 64 -9.14 2.27 -0.51
C PRO A 64 -8.44 3.06 0.59
N GLY A 65 -7.78 2.40 1.54
CA GLY A 65 -7.06 3.03 2.64
C GLY A 65 -5.94 3.96 2.16
N VAL A 66 -5.08 3.51 1.24
CA VAL A 66 -4.02 4.36 0.69
C VAL A 66 -4.59 5.53 -0.11
N LEU A 67 -5.67 5.32 -0.85
CA LEU A 67 -6.33 6.40 -1.59
C LEU A 67 -6.89 7.49 -0.67
N VAL A 68 -7.50 7.11 0.46
CA VAL A 68 -7.96 8.06 1.48
C VAL A 68 -6.79 8.90 2.02
N LEU A 69 -5.65 8.26 2.29
CA LEU A 69 -4.45 8.97 2.77
C LEU A 69 -3.88 9.92 1.72
N LEU A 70 -3.85 9.51 0.45
CA LEU A 70 -3.39 10.36 -0.67
C LEU A 70 -4.34 11.55 -0.90
N VAL A 71 -5.67 11.32 -0.86
CA VAL A 71 -6.68 12.38 -0.94
C VAL A 71 -6.50 13.37 0.20
N ALA A 72 -6.41 12.90 1.44
CA ALA A 72 -6.27 13.77 2.60
C ALA A 72 -4.95 14.57 2.54
N GLY A 73 -3.84 13.90 2.23
CA GLY A 73 -2.54 14.55 2.13
C GLY A 73 -2.51 15.63 1.06
N ARG A 74 -3.01 15.33 -0.13
CA ARG A 74 -3.05 16.31 -1.23
C ARG A 74 -4.00 17.48 -0.94
N TRP A 75 -5.13 17.21 -0.31
CA TRP A 75 -6.04 18.27 0.12
C TRP A 75 -5.37 19.25 1.11
N ILE A 76 -4.59 18.73 2.06
CA ILE A 76 -3.86 19.55 3.01
C ILE A 76 -2.78 20.37 2.30
N ASP A 77 -2.04 19.74 1.37
CA ASP A 77 -0.92 20.36 0.67
C ASP A 77 -1.36 21.48 -0.29
N ASP A 78 -2.34 21.20 -1.14
CA ASP A 78 -2.71 22.06 -2.27
C ASP A 78 -3.91 22.96 -1.94
N ARG A 79 -4.64 22.70 -0.83
CA ARG A 79 -5.90 23.37 -0.49
C ARG A 79 -6.95 23.28 -1.63
N ALA A 80 -6.77 22.36 -2.55
CA ALA A 80 -7.59 22.17 -3.74
C ALA A 80 -8.16 20.72 -3.76
N ARG A 81 -9.25 20.52 -4.51
CA ARG A 81 -9.90 19.22 -4.62
C ARG A 81 -9.01 18.22 -5.39
N PRO A 82 -8.57 17.12 -4.80
CA PRO A 82 -7.72 16.10 -5.44
C PRO A 82 -8.54 15.21 -6.37
N THR A 83 -8.84 15.70 -7.58
CA THR A 83 -9.81 15.06 -8.50
C THR A 83 -9.39 13.68 -8.99
N VAL A 84 -8.10 13.44 -9.22
CA VAL A 84 -7.57 12.14 -9.69
C VAL A 84 -7.74 11.08 -8.60
N GLU A 85 -7.23 11.37 -7.41
CA GLU A 85 -7.30 10.46 -6.27
C GLU A 85 -8.75 10.20 -5.82
N LEU A 86 -9.62 11.23 -5.84
CA LEU A 86 -11.04 11.06 -5.53
C LEU A 86 -11.77 10.20 -6.55
N ARG A 87 -11.43 10.32 -7.85
CA ARG A 87 -11.98 9.48 -8.90
C ARG A 87 -11.53 8.03 -8.69
N ALA A 88 -10.23 7.80 -8.42
CA ALA A 88 -9.71 6.47 -8.12
C ALA A 88 -10.39 5.88 -6.87
N LEU A 89 -10.53 6.66 -5.79
CA LEU A 89 -11.22 6.25 -4.57
C LEU A 89 -12.69 5.86 -4.82
N GLY A 90 -13.41 6.64 -5.62
CA GLY A 90 -14.80 6.33 -5.98
C GLY A 90 -14.94 4.98 -6.70
N TRP A 91 -14.12 4.73 -7.71
CA TRP A 91 -14.14 3.47 -8.45
C TRP A 91 -13.64 2.29 -7.62
N ALA A 92 -12.60 2.49 -6.80
CA ALA A 92 -12.12 1.46 -5.87
C ALA A 92 -13.18 1.10 -4.83
N THR A 93 -13.88 2.08 -4.28
CA THR A 93 -14.99 1.86 -3.34
C THR A 93 -16.12 1.08 -4.00
N LEU A 94 -16.52 1.46 -5.22
CA LEU A 94 -17.55 0.74 -5.97
C LEU A 94 -17.15 -0.72 -6.18
N GLY A 95 -15.92 -0.99 -6.64
CA GLY A 95 -15.42 -2.36 -6.83
C GLY A 95 -15.37 -3.16 -5.53
N THR A 96 -15.00 -2.51 -4.42
CA THR A 96 -14.99 -3.14 -3.09
C THR A 96 -16.42 -3.53 -2.65
N LEU A 97 -17.40 -2.64 -2.83
CA LEU A 97 -18.81 -2.92 -2.50
C LEU A 97 -19.40 -4.03 -3.37
N LEU A 98 -19.07 -4.01 -4.67
CA LEU A 98 -19.47 -5.08 -5.59
C LEU A 98 -18.83 -6.43 -5.21
N GLY A 99 -17.65 -6.44 -4.59
CA GLY A 99 -17.03 -7.64 -4.04
C GLY A 99 -17.86 -8.34 -2.96
N ALA A 100 -18.79 -7.62 -2.32
CA ALA A 100 -19.75 -8.20 -1.39
C ALA A 100 -20.89 -8.98 -2.08
N ILE A 101 -21.02 -8.86 -3.41
CA ILE A 101 -22.02 -9.62 -4.20
C ILE A 101 -21.40 -10.97 -4.55
N GLY A 102 -21.65 -11.96 -3.71
CA GLY A 102 -21.10 -13.30 -3.88
C GLY A 102 -21.64 -14.26 -2.82
N PRO A 103 -21.22 -15.54 -2.84
CA PRO A 103 -21.72 -16.57 -1.92
C PRO A 103 -21.51 -16.25 -0.43
N ILE A 104 -20.45 -15.52 -0.10
CA ILE A 104 -20.11 -15.12 1.30
C ILE A 104 -20.84 -13.82 1.67
N GLY A 105 -21.21 -13.01 0.68
CA GLY A 105 -21.95 -11.77 0.87
C GLY A 105 -21.18 -10.68 1.63
N PRO A 106 -21.91 -9.76 2.29
CA PRO A 106 -21.30 -8.61 2.99
C PRO A 106 -20.36 -9.00 4.14
N LYS A 107 -20.44 -10.22 4.66
CA LYS A 107 -19.51 -10.74 5.69
C LYS A 107 -18.05 -10.70 5.23
N LEU A 108 -17.81 -10.79 3.92
CA LEU A 108 -16.47 -10.72 3.34
C LEU A 108 -15.83 -9.37 3.59
N LEU A 109 -16.59 -8.27 3.54
CA LEU A 109 -16.10 -6.92 3.84
C LEU A 109 -15.72 -6.74 5.31
N ALA A 110 -16.38 -7.47 6.21
CA ALA A 110 -16.08 -7.45 7.64
C ALA A 110 -14.90 -8.37 8.02
N PHE A 111 -14.46 -9.25 7.11
CA PHE A 111 -13.41 -10.24 7.38
C PHE A 111 -12.11 -9.63 7.93
N PRO A 112 -11.56 -8.52 7.40
CA PRO A 112 -10.36 -7.91 7.97
C PRO A 112 -10.52 -7.46 9.42
N LEU A 113 -11.69 -6.94 9.80
CA LEU A 113 -12.00 -6.56 11.18
C LEU A 113 -12.11 -7.77 12.09
N GLN A 114 -12.75 -8.85 11.62
CA GLN A 114 -12.82 -10.11 12.35
C GLN A 114 -11.44 -10.73 12.56
N LEU A 115 -10.55 -10.60 11.58
CA LEU A 115 -9.19 -11.07 11.67
C LEU A 115 -8.40 -10.30 12.73
N LEU A 116 -8.56 -8.98 12.78
CA LEU A 116 -7.94 -8.13 13.80
C LEU A 116 -8.44 -8.45 15.20
N SER A 117 -9.73 -8.75 15.35
CA SER A 117 -10.32 -9.13 16.67
C SER A 117 -9.84 -10.49 17.19
N LYS A 118 -9.27 -11.33 16.31
CA LYS A 118 -8.73 -12.65 16.65
C LYS A 118 -7.19 -12.67 16.63
N ARG A 119 -6.55 -11.53 16.80
CA ARG A 119 -5.10 -11.40 16.70
C ARG A 119 -4.36 -12.37 17.62
N ASP A 120 -4.88 -12.58 18.83
CA ASP A 120 -4.30 -13.51 19.81
C ASP A 120 -4.25 -14.97 19.33
N ALA A 121 -5.14 -15.36 18.41
CA ALA A 121 -5.12 -16.69 17.80
C ALA A 121 -3.92 -16.90 16.85
N PHE A 122 -3.23 -15.82 16.49
CA PHE A 122 -2.02 -15.85 15.63
C PHE A 122 -0.74 -15.61 16.42
N ASP A 123 -0.82 -15.58 17.75
CA ASP A 123 0.36 -15.53 18.62
C ASP A 123 1.25 -16.75 18.34
N GLY A 124 2.53 -16.47 18.04
CA GLY A 124 3.49 -17.51 17.62
C GLY A 124 3.62 -17.70 16.11
N VAL A 125 2.76 -17.09 15.28
CA VAL A 125 2.97 -17.05 13.83
C VAL A 125 3.90 -15.90 13.50
N ALA A 126 5.13 -16.20 13.08
CA ALA A 126 6.21 -15.22 12.88
C ALA A 126 5.85 -14.06 11.96
N GLU A 127 4.97 -14.26 10.94
CA GLU A 127 4.55 -13.22 10.00
C GLU A 127 3.63 -12.16 10.63
N TRP A 128 2.94 -12.49 11.74
CA TRP A 128 2.03 -11.58 12.45
C TRP A 128 2.73 -10.76 13.53
N GLY A 129 3.94 -11.20 13.93
CA GLY A 129 4.79 -10.48 14.86
C GLY A 129 5.53 -9.30 14.22
N PRO A 130 6.13 -8.44 15.05
CA PRO A 130 7.01 -7.38 14.59
C PRO A 130 8.25 -7.94 13.89
N PRO A 131 8.87 -7.20 12.96
CA PRO A 131 10.12 -7.60 12.32
C PRO A 131 11.24 -7.76 13.36
N THR A 132 12.07 -8.76 13.15
CA THR A 132 13.24 -9.04 14.01
C THR A 132 14.47 -8.22 13.61
N TRP A 133 14.43 -7.60 12.43
CA TRP A 133 15.52 -6.83 11.82
C TRP A 133 16.78 -7.68 11.52
N GLN A 134 16.60 -9.00 11.37
CA GLN A 134 17.69 -9.94 11.07
C GLN A 134 17.62 -10.46 9.64
N ARG A 135 16.48 -10.34 8.99
CA ARG A 135 16.27 -10.83 7.62
C ARG A 135 16.61 -9.74 6.61
N GLY A 136 17.22 -10.12 5.50
CA GLY A 136 17.61 -9.18 4.44
C GLY A 136 16.44 -8.30 3.96
N VAL A 137 15.23 -8.87 3.81
CA VAL A 137 14.02 -8.13 3.41
C VAL A 137 13.66 -7.03 4.43
N GLU A 138 13.81 -7.30 5.72
CA GLU A 138 13.51 -6.34 6.79
C GLU A 138 14.52 -5.19 6.79
N LEU A 139 15.80 -5.50 6.53
CA LEU A 139 16.87 -4.49 6.41
C LEU A 139 16.70 -3.63 5.16
N PHE A 140 16.33 -4.22 4.02
CA PHE A 140 16.00 -3.45 2.80
C PHE A 140 14.81 -2.52 3.03
N PHE A 141 13.76 -2.99 3.70
CA PHE A 141 12.62 -2.16 4.07
C PHE A 141 13.04 -1.02 5.01
N ALA A 142 13.86 -1.30 6.03
CA ALA A 142 14.39 -0.27 6.93
C ALA A 142 15.17 0.80 6.16
N ALA A 143 16.03 0.39 5.23
CA ALA A 143 16.77 1.31 4.36
C ALA A 143 15.82 2.16 3.49
N GLN A 144 14.80 1.54 2.88
CA GLN A 144 13.78 2.26 2.09
C GLN A 144 13.02 3.28 2.93
N LEU A 145 12.59 2.90 4.14
CA LEU A 145 11.89 3.79 5.08
C LEU A 145 12.77 4.97 5.49
N VAL A 146 14.03 4.70 5.87
CA VAL A 146 14.99 5.76 6.24
C VAL A 146 15.21 6.73 5.07
N LEU A 147 15.45 6.22 3.87
CA LEU A 147 15.63 7.06 2.68
C LEU A 147 14.40 7.91 2.38
N LEU A 148 13.19 7.33 2.51
CA LEU A 148 11.94 8.06 2.30
C LEU A 148 11.75 9.16 3.36
N VAL A 149 11.98 8.85 4.64
CA VAL A 149 11.89 9.83 5.73
C VAL A 149 12.89 10.96 5.53
N LEU A 150 14.15 10.65 5.19
CA LEU A 150 15.17 11.65 4.89
C LEU A 150 14.75 12.52 3.70
N ALA A 151 14.24 11.93 2.63
CA ALA A 151 13.76 12.65 1.46
C ALA A 151 12.59 13.59 1.78
N ILE A 152 11.64 13.16 2.61
CA ILE A 152 10.52 13.99 3.09
C ILE A 152 11.04 15.15 3.95
N VAL A 153 11.95 14.88 4.90
CA VAL A 153 12.45 15.90 5.83
C VAL A 153 13.32 16.95 5.12
N LEU A 154 14.20 16.51 4.21
CA LEU A 154 15.17 17.38 3.56
C LEU A 154 14.59 18.20 2.42
N ARG A 155 13.48 17.73 1.78
CA ARG A 155 13.01 18.36 0.57
C ARG A 155 11.66 19.06 0.66
N HIS A 156 10.62 18.34 0.93
CA HIS A 156 9.27 18.92 0.98
C HIS A 156 8.43 18.09 1.96
N ARG A 157 8.10 18.68 3.09
CA ARG A 157 7.19 18.09 4.07
C ARG A 157 5.74 18.05 3.55
N LYS A 158 5.52 17.31 2.44
CA LYS A 158 4.18 17.16 1.85
C LYS A 158 3.39 16.10 2.58
N TRP A 159 2.21 16.44 3.02
CA TRP A 159 1.28 15.54 3.70
C TRP A 159 0.89 14.34 2.83
N ARG A 160 0.85 14.54 1.51
CA ARG A 160 0.64 13.45 0.54
C ARG A 160 1.68 12.32 0.66
N ALA A 161 2.89 12.64 1.10
CA ALA A 161 3.93 11.65 1.36
C ALA A 161 3.95 11.23 2.84
N ILE A 162 3.74 12.17 3.77
CA ILE A 162 3.82 11.91 5.22
C ILE A 162 2.75 10.92 5.67
N LEU A 163 1.47 11.13 5.30
CA LEU A 163 0.38 10.30 5.79
C LEU A 163 0.53 8.82 5.42
N PRO A 164 0.75 8.44 4.13
CA PRO A 164 0.98 7.05 3.78
C PRO A 164 2.24 6.48 4.43
N THR A 165 3.33 7.27 4.53
CA THR A 165 4.58 6.82 5.17
C THR A 165 4.37 6.45 6.63
N VAL A 166 3.66 7.29 7.39
CA VAL A 166 3.39 7.04 8.80
C VAL A 166 2.49 5.81 8.97
N VAL A 167 1.35 5.76 8.27
CA VAL A 167 0.36 4.69 8.46
C VAL A 167 0.92 3.33 8.02
N PHE A 168 1.49 3.24 6.82
CA PHE A 168 2.05 1.98 6.32
C PHE A 168 3.36 1.61 7.02
N GLY A 169 4.16 2.59 7.43
CA GLY A 169 5.33 2.38 8.28
C GLY A 169 4.98 1.74 9.61
N LEU A 170 4.00 2.30 10.33
CA LEU A 170 3.51 1.72 11.59
C LEU A 170 2.93 0.32 11.38
N ALA A 171 2.16 0.10 10.31
CA ALA A 171 1.64 -1.22 9.98
C ALA A 171 2.76 -2.25 9.74
N ALA A 172 3.84 -1.86 9.04
CA ALA A 172 4.97 -2.74 8.75
C ALA A 172 5.82 -3.05 9.99
N VAL A 173 6.03 -2.06 10.87
CA VAL A 173 6.76 -2.29 12.16
C VAL A 173 5.95 -3.13 13.13
N SER A 174 4.62 -3.12 13.03
CA SER A 174 3.75 -3.93 13.90
C SER A 174 3.58 -5.36 13.42
N SER A 175 3.82 -5.65 12.13
CA SER A 175 3.68 -6.99 11.56
C SER A 175 4.50 -7.14 10.29
N THR A 176 5.38 -8.15 10.26
CA THR A 176 6.28 -8.45 9.14
C THR A 176 5.54 -8.65 7.82
N ARG A 177 4.33 -9.20 7.85
CA ARG A 177 3.49 -9.41 6.65
C ARG A 177 3.10 -8.12 5.93
N ASN A 178 3.15 -6.96 6.60
CA ASN A 178 2.80 -5.67 6.02
C ASN A 178 3.99 -4.97 5.34
N ILE A 179 5.20 -5.53 5.45
CA ILE A 179 6.42 -4.96 4.86
C ILE A 179 6.28 -4.81 3.34
N LEU A 180 5.77 -5.82 2.66
CA LEU A 180 5.59 -5.78 1.21
C LEU A 180 4.63 -4.67 0.78
N GLN A 181 3.48 -4.54 1.45
CA GLN A 181 2.48 -3.52 1.16
C GLN A 181 3.04 -2.12 1.41
N ALA A 182 3.72 -1.93 2.54
CA ALA A 182 4.36 -0.65 2.86
C ALA A 182 5.44 -0.30 1.82
N SER A 183 6.25 -1.26 1.41
CA SER A 183 7.30 -1.07 0.42
C SER A 183 6.73 -0.67 -0.95
N ILE A 184 5.62 -1.27 -1.37
CA ILE A 184 4.92 -0.90 -2.61
C ILE A 184 4.43 0.55 -2.54
N VAL A 185 3.83 0.96 -1.41
CA VAL A 185 3.37 2.34 -1.20
C VAL A 185 4.54 3.34 -1.18
N PHE A 186 5.66 2.98 -0.56
CA PHE A 186 6.83 3.85 -0.44
C PHE A 186 7.56 4.08 -1.76
N THR A 187 7.48 3.14 -2.70
CA THR A 187 8.21 3.21 -3.95
C THR A 187 7.88 4.43 -4.81
N PRO A 188 6.61 4.73 -5.15
CA PRO A 188 6.30 5.93 -5.92
C PRO A 188 6.61 7.21 -5.15
N LEU A 189 6.44 7.22 -3.82
CA LEU A 189 6.77 8.36 -2.98
C LEU A 189 8.27 8.65 -2.98
N LEU A 190 9.08 7.61 -2.83
CA LEU A 190 10.54 7.73 -2.89
C LEU A 190 11.01 8.12 -4.29
N ALA A 191 10.43 7.53 -5.34
CA ALA A 191 10.77 7.89 -6.72
C ALA A 191 10.46 9.37 -7.02
N ALA A 192 9.32 9.88 -6.56
CA ALA A 192 8.95 11.29 -6.70
C ALA A 192 9.91 12.21 -5.92
N ALA A 193 10.28 11.82 -4.70
CA ALA A 193 11.23 12.57 -3.88
C ALA A 193 12.64 12.62 -4.49
N LEU A 194 13.11 11.52 -5.10
CA LEU A 194 14.41 11.44 -5.75
C LEU A 194 14.44 12.09 -7.14
N ALA A 195 13.33 12.12 -7.87
CA ALA A 195 13.25 12.77 -9.19
C ALA A 195 13.59 14.27 -9.13
N GLY A 196 13.21 14.94 -8.05
CA GLY A 196 13.61 16.31 -7.79
C GLY A 196 15.09 16.51 -7.45
N LEU A 197 15.94 15.47 -7.39
CA LEU A 197 17.39 15.61 -7.19
C LEU A 197 18.17 15.92 -8.48
N GLY A 198 17.53 15.74 -9.64
CA GLY A 198 18.13 15.94 -10.95
C GLY A 198 17.66 17.19 -11.70
N SER A 199 16.85 18.02 -11.08
CA SER A 199 16.39 19.33 -11.56
C SER A 199 16.99 20.45 -10.72
#